data_19b72cf7fb164c274c881d0b8aceeaba
#
_entry.id   19b72cf7fb164c274c881d0b8aceeaba
#
_cell.length_a   1.000
_cell.length_b   1.000
_cell.length_c   1.000
_cell.angle_alpha   90.00
_cell.angle_beta   90.00
_cell.angle_gamma   90.00
#
_symmetry.space_group_name_H-M   'P 1'
#
loop_
_entity.id
_entity.type
_entity.pdbx_description
1 polymer ?
#
loop_
_entity_poly.entity_id
_entity_poly.type
_entity_poly.pdbx_seq_one_letter_code
_entity_poly.pdbx_strand_id
1 'polypeptide(L)'
;PTYGARHANAVEIVSDICKKAGKRPAYIHTLLMVDNYLPAFDMDAQRMLDKRVDAQIGEIKADIAARRKYIEPVTDDDRAAHANFLKYEAALPGRSLSGLVYASDRCIGCGICARVCPGGCIRIVEGKAHFDYANCQGCLACAHACTQKAIELKIPEVNPSARYRNEHVTLQDIIYANNQTR
;
A
#
# COMPACT_ATOMS: atom_id res chain seq x y z
N PRO A 1 -9.13 -3.96 -7.47
CA PRO A 1 -7.83 -3.73 -6.82
C PRO A 1 -7.11 -2.52 -7.39
N THR A 2 -6.16 -1.93 -6.63
CA THR A 2 -5.28 -0.86 -7.11
C THR A 2 -3.85 -1.38 -7.26
N TYR A 3 -3.08 -0.77 -8.18
CA TYR A 3 -1.69 -1.12 -8.41
C TYR A 3 -0.91 0.10 -8.92
N GLY A 4 0.42 0.09 -8.75
CA GLY A 4 1.28 1.19 -9.15
C GLY A 4 1.94 1.01 -10.51
N ALA A 5 2.45 -0.20 -10.79
CA ALA A 5 3.12 -0.51 -12.04
C ALA A 5 2.59 -1.80 -12.69
N ARG A 6 2.28 -2.81 -11.89
CA ARG A 6 1.79 -4.11 -12.36
C ARG A 6 0.84 -4.72 -11.32
N HIS A 7 -0.32 -5.20 -11.76
CA HIS A 7 -1.31 -5.84 -10.87
C HIS A 7 -1.00 -7.33 -10.63
N ALA A 8 -0.08 -7.91 -11.39
CA ALA A 8 0.28 -9.32 -11.36
C ALA A 8 -1.01 -10.19 -11.45
N ASN A 9 -1.15 -11.21 -10.61
CA ASN A 9 -2.37 -12.04 -10.60
C ASN A 9 -3.39 -11.63 -9.53
N ALA A 10 -3.41 -10.37 -9.10
CA ALA A 10 -4.32 -9.87 -8.06
C ALA A 10 -5.80 -10.18 -8.37
N VAL A 11 -6.20 -10.13 -9.64
CA VAL A 11 -7.57 -10.44 -10.09
C VAL A 11 -7.95 -11.90 -9.82
N GLU A 12 -7.02 -12.83 -10.06
CA GLU A 12 -7.23 -14.27 -9.76
C GLU A 12 -7.33 -14.48 -8.25
N ILE A 13 -6.46 -13.86 -7.45
CA ILE A 13 -6.47 -13.95 -5.99
C ILE A 13 -7.83 -13.46 -5.44
N VAL A 14 -8.30 -12.29 -5.88
CA VAL A 14 -9.60 -11.75 -5.47
C VAL A 14 -10.74 -12.70 -5.89
N SER A 15 -10.70 -13.22 -7.12
CA SER A 15 -11.69 -14.18 -7.61
C SER A 15 -11.74 -15.44 -6.75
N ASP A 16 -10.59 -15.97 -6.37
CA ASP A 16 -10.49 -17.18 -5.54
C ASP A 16 -10.95 -16.95 -4.10
N ILE A 17 -10.64 -15.79 -3.52
CA ILE A 17 -11.20 -15.40 -2.21
C ILE A 17 -12.72 -15.37 -2.27
N CYS A 18 -13.30 -14.75 -3.32
CA CYS A 18 -14.74 -14.74 -3.51
C CYS A 18 -15.34 -16.15 -3.66
N LYS A 19 -14.71 -17.00 -4.46
CA LYS A 19 -15.15 -18.41 -4.65
C LYS A 19 -15.13 -19.19 -3.32
N LYS A 20 -14.06 -19.07 -2.53
CA LYS A 20 -13.95 -19.68 -1.20
C LYS A 20 -15.04 -19.21 -0.25
N ALA A 21 -15.51 -17.97 -0.40
CA ALA A 21 -16.64 -17.41 0.34
C ALA A 21 -18.02 -17.74 -0.28
N GLY A 22 -18.09 -18.66 -1.26
CA GLY A 22 -19.34 -19.05 -1.95
C GLY A 22 -19.90 -17.96 -2.87
N LYS A 23 -19.08 -16.96 -3.25
CA LYS A 23 -19.50 -15.83 -4.09
C LYS A 23 -18.85 -15.88 -5.47
N ARG A 24 -19.56 -15.34 -6.47
CA ARG A 24 -19.02 -15.17 -7.82
C ARG A 24 -19.02 -13.68 -8.17
N PRO A 25 -17.85 -13.03 -8.27
CA PRO A 25 -17.78 -11.63 -8.68
C PRO A 25 -18.26 -11.50 -10.14
N ALA A 26 -19.10 -10.52 -10.40
CA ALA A 26 -19.54 -10.18 -11.76
C ALA A 26 -18.61 -9.15 -12.41
N TYR A 27 -17.88 -8.38 -11.59
CA TYR A 27 -16.99 -7.33 -12.05
C TYR A 27 -15.73 -7.28 -11.18
N ILE A 28 -14.57 -7.41 -11.80
CA ILE A 28 -13.27 -7.14 -11.20
C ILE A 28 -12.48 -6.33 -12.21
N HIS A 29 -12.12 -5.11 -11.85
CA HIS A 29 -11.26 -4.24 -12.62
C HIS A 29 -10.11 -3.77 -11.73
N THR A 30 -8.93 -3.54 -12.31
CA THR A 30 -7.79 -2.96 -11.61
C THR A 30 -7.71 -1.46 -11.89
N LEU A 31 -7.22 -0.70 -10.92
CA LEU A 31 -7.04 0.75 -11.01
C LEU A 31 -5.55 1.08 -10.90
N LEU A 32 -4.98 1.63 -11.97
CA LEU A 32 -3.59 2.09 -11.96
C LEU A 32 -3.47 3.39 -11.16
N MET A 33 -2.66 3.34 -10.12
CA MET A 33 -2.40 4.47 -9.23
C MET A 33 -0.89 4.73 -9.10
N VAL A 34 -0.51 5.72 -8.32
CA VAL A 34 0.89 5.95 -7.96
C VAL A 34 1.42 4.74 -7.18
N ASP A 35 2.59 4.25 -7.56
CA ASP A 35 3.29 3.26 -6.76
C ASP A 35 4.00 3.97 -5.60
N ASN A 36 3.76 3.50 -4.39
CA ASN A 36 4.29 4.12 -3.18
C ASN A 36 5.32 3.25 -2.44
N TYR A 37 5.88 2.25 -3.10
CA TYR A 37 6.89 1.38 -2.52
C TYR A 37 8.27 2.04 -2.53
N LEU A 38 8.65 2.65 -1.42
CA LEU A 38 9.86 3.47 -1.25
C LEU A 38 11.19 2.80 -1.67
N PRO A 39 11.38 1.47 -1.51
CA PRO A 39 12.61 0.83 -1.97
C PRO A 39 12.76 0.76 -3.49
N ALA A 40 11.68 0.88 -4.25
CA ALA A 40 11.71 0.74 -5.71
C ALA A 40 11.46 2.06 -6.45
N PHE A 41 10.82 3.04 -5.82
CA PHE A 41 10.34 4.24 -6.52
C PHE A 41 10.70 5.54 -5.78
N ASP A 42 11.13 6.53 -6.55
CA ASP A 42 11.23 7.91 -6.09
C ASP A 42 9.84 8.55 -6.08
N MET A 43 9.39 9.01 -4.91
CA MET A 43 8.05 9.58 -4.77
C MET A 43 7.89 10.95 -5.45
N ASP A 44 8.95 11.70 -5.63
CA ASP A 44 8.87 12.95 -6.39
C ASP A 44 8.72 12.66 -7.89
N ALA A 45 9.44 11.68 -8.42
CA ALA A 45 9.24 11.20 -9.79
C ALA A 45 7.84 10.58 -9.98
N GLN A 46 7.36 9.80 -9.03
CA GLN A 46 6.04 9.19 -9.12
C GLN A 46 4.89 10.21 -9.16
N ARG A 47 5.02 11.35 -8.47
CA ARG A 47 4.02 12.43 -8.51
C ARG A 47 3.89 13.07 -9.89
N MET A 48 4.95 13.03 -10.69
CA MET A 48 4.95 13.61 -12.03
C MET A 48 4.29 12.72 -13.09
N LEU A 49 3.96 11.47 -12.75
CA LEU A 49 3.34 10.53 -13.66
C LEU A 49 1.83 10.76 -13.73
N ASP A 50 1.33 11.10 -14.91
CA ASP A 50 -0.11 11.09 -15.15
C ASP A 50 -0.62 9.66 -15.30
N LYS A 51 -1.21 9.13 -14.25
CA LYS A 51 -1.84 7.80 -14.22
C LYS A 51 -3.30 7.82 -14.67
N ARG A 52 -3.85 8.98 -15.06
CA ARG A 52 -5.24 9.16 -15.50
C ARG A 52 -6.27 8.57 -14.52
N VAL A 53 -6.02 8.69 -13.22
CA VAL A 53 -6.80 8.03 -12.16
C VAL A 53 -8.28 8.40 -12.23
N ASP A 54 -8.59 9.69 -12.41
CA ASP A 54 -9.98 10.18 -12.48
C ASP A 54 -10.73 9.62 -13.69
N ALA A 55 -10.08 9.54 -14.84
CA ALA A 55 -10.65 8.94 -16.04
C ALA A 55 -10.96 7.45 -15.82
N GLN A 56 -10.03 6.68 -15.27
CA GLN A 56 -10.23 5.28 -14.94
C GLN A 56 -11.38 5.09 -13.92
N ILE A 57 -11.47 5.95 -12.90
CA ILE A 57 -12.58 5.91 -11.93
C ILE A 57 -13.90 6.20 -12.64
N GLY A 58 -13.93 7.16 -13.58
CA GLY A 58 -15.11 7.47 -14.38
C GLY A 58 -15.60 6.28 -15.20
N GLU A 59 -14.67 5.59 -15.88
CA GLU A 59 -14.96 4.37 -16.67
C GLU A 59 -15.51 3.24 -15.77
N ILE A 60 -14.85 2.96 -14.63
CA ILE A 60 -15.30 1.96 -13.67
C ILE A 60 -16.69 2.28 -13.13
N LYS A 61 -16.97 3.54 -12.79
CA LYS A 61 -18.30 3.98 -12.33
C LYS A 61 -19.37 3.77 -13.38
N ALA A 62 -19.08 4.10 -14.66
CA ALA A 62 -20.01 3.88 -15.76
C ALA A 62 -20.29 2.41 -15.97
N ASP A 63 -19.29 1.54 -15.93
CA ASP A 63 -19.42 0.10 -16.04
C ASP A 63 -20.30 -0.50 -14.91
N ILE A 64 -20.07 -0.05 -13.67
CA ILE A 64 -20.86 -0.49 -12.51
C ILE A 64 -22.33 -0.03 -12.65
N ALA A 65 -22.56 1.22 -13.06
CA ALA A 65 -23.90 1.76 -13.29
C ALA A 65 -24.65 0.98 -14.39
N ALA A 66 -23.94 0.61 -15.45
CA ALA A 66 -24.46 -0.23 -16.54
C ALA A 66 -24.58 -1.72 -16.18
N ARG A 67 -24.19 -2.12 -14.96
CA ARG A 67 -24.13 -3.53 -14.51
C ARG A 67 -23.33 -4.42 -15.46
N ARG A 68 -22.26 -3.87 -16.04
CA ARG A 68 -21.36 -4.61 -16.94
C ARG A 68 -20.75 -5.79 -16.21
N LYS A 69 -20.72 -6.95 -16.88
CA LYS A 69 -19.96 -8.12 -16.41
C LYS A 69 -18.58 -8.07 -17.03
N TYR A 70 -17.56 -7.99 -16.18
CA TYR A 70 -16.17 -7.93 -16.63
C TYR A 70 -15.24 -8.45 -15.54
N ILE A 71 -14.41 -9.38 -15.90
CA ILE A 71 -13.28 -9.83 -15.07
C ILE A 71 -12.02 -9.55 -15.88
N GLU A 72 -11.16 -8.70 -15.35
CA GLU A 72 -9.90 -8.33 -16.02
C GLU A 72 -9.04 -9.57 -16.26
N PRO A 73 -8.53 -9.76 -17.48
CA PRO A 73 -7.73 -10.93 -17.80
C PRO A 73 -6.36 -10.87 -17.10
N VAL A 74 -5.87 -12.03 -16.70
CA VAL A 74 -4.52 -12.21 -16.13
C VAL A 74 -3.69 -13.02 -17.12
N THR A 75 -2.53 -12.50 -17.48
CA THR A 75 -1.60 -13.14 -18.41
C THR A 75 -0.61 -14.06 -17.69
N ASP A 76 0.12 -14.88 -18.45
CA ASP A 76 1.20 -15.69 -17.88
C ASP A 76 2.35 -14.82 -17.35
N ASP A 77 2.60 -13.67 -17.98
CA ASP A 77 3.58 -12.70 -17.48
C ASP A 77 3.16 -12.09 -16.12
N ASP A 78 1.86 -11.88 -15.91
CA ASP A 78 1.35 -11.41 -14.61
C ASP A 78 1.54 -12.47 -13.52
N ARG A 79 1.28 -13.73 -13.83
CA ARG A 79 1.54 -14.85 -12.90
C ARG A 79 3.01 -15.01 -12.60
N ALA A 80 3.89 -14.90 -13.62
CA ALA A 80 5.32 -14.92 -13.44
C ALA A 80 5.82 -13.76 -12.58
N ALA A 81 5.25 -12.58 -12.75
CA ALA A 81 5.58 -11.41 -11.91
C ALA A 81 5.26 -11.65 -10.43
N HIS A 82 4.09 -12.25 -10.12
CA HIS A 82 3.76 -12.63 -8.74
C HIS A 82 4.72 -13.69 -8.18
N ALA A 83 5.04 -14.72 -8.96
CA ALA A 83 6.00 -15.74 -8.53
C ALA A 83 7.39 -15.14 -8.21
N ASN A 84 7.84 -14.17 -9.01
CA ASN A 84 9.09 -13.45 -8.77
C ASN A 84 9.02 -12.55 -7.53
N PHE A 85 7.88 -11.89 -7.29
CA PHE A 85 7.65 -11.11 -6.07
C PHE A 85 7.73 -12.00 -4.81
N LEU A 86 7.12 -13.18 -4.83
CA LEU A 86 7.20 -14.13 -3.70
C LEU A 86 8.64 -14.58 -3.42
N LYS A 87 9.46 -14.79 -4.46
CA LYS A 87 10.88 -15.08 -4.29
C LYS A 87 11.64 -13.92 -3.65
N TYR A 88 11.35 -12.68 -4.11
CA TYR A 88 11.93 -11.48 -3.55
C TYR A 88 11.53 -11.31 -2.07
N GLU A 89 10.25 -11.46 -1.74
CA GLU A 89 9.74 -11.36 -0.38
C GLU A 89 10.39 -12.40 0.56
N ALA A 90 10.54 -13.63 0.07
CA ALA A 90 11.20 -14.70 0.83
C ALA A 90 12.69 -14.42 1.11
N ALA A 91 13.34 -13.58 0.30
CA ALA A 91 14.73 -13.16 0.49
C ALA A 91 14.90 -11.93 1.41
N LEU A 92 13.79 -11.25 1.78
CA LEU A 92 13.86 -10.10 2.68
C LEU A 92 14.23 -10.50 4.12
N PRO A 93 14.89 -9.59 4.87
CA PRO A 93 15.09 -9.77 6.30
C PRO A 93 13.76 -10.04 7.02
N GLY A 94 13.67 -11.18 7.72
CA GLY A 94 12.43 -11.60 8.38
C GLY A 94 11.40 -12.24 7.45
N ARG A 95 11.71 -12.43 6.18
CA ARG A 95 10.86 -13.06 5.15
C ARG A 95 9.48 -12.39 4.99
N SER A 96 9.43 -11.07 5.18
CA SER A 96 8.19 -10.31 5.03
C SER A 96 8.50 -8.83 4.85
N LEU A 97 7.61 -8.10 4.18
CA LEU A 97 7.57 -6.64 4.18
C LEU A 97 7.22 -6.07 5.56
N SER A 98 6.61 -6.88 6.44
CA SER A 98 6.44 -6.52 7.84
C SER A 98 7.82 -6.40 8.51
N GLY A 99 7.96 -5.48 9.46
CA GLY A 99 9.22 -5.33 10.19
C GLY A 99 10.35 -4.61 9.44
N LEU A 100 10.12 -4.13 8.22
CA LEU A 100 11.11 -3.35 7.47
C LEU A 100 11.35 -1.94 8.03
N VAL A 101 10.42 -1.40 8.81
CA VAL A 101 10.47 -0.01 9.30
C VAL A 101 11.01 0.06 10.74
N TYR A 102 11.64 1.18 11.07
CA TYR A 102 12.06 1.52 12.43
C TYR A 102 11.99 3.03 12.66
N ALA A 103 12.03 3.48 13.92
CA ALA A 103 12.13 4.90 14.25
C ALA A 103 13.59 5.27 14.50
N SER A 104 14.10 6.24 13.75
CA SER A 104 15.43 6.84 13.97
C SER A 104 15.41 7.87 15.10
N ASP A 105 16.59 8.42 15.42
CA ASP A 105 16.74 9.46 16.45
C ASP A 105 16.04 10.78 16.12
N ARG A 106 15.62 10.97 14.87
CA ARG A 106 14.77 12.10 14.45
C ARG A 106 13.32 12.01 14.96
N CYS A 107 12.93 10.87 15.59
CA CYS A 107 11.57 10.69 16.09
C CYS A 107 11.31 11.60 17.31
N ILE A 108 10.27 12.41 17.22
CA ILE A 108 9.80 13.33 18.26
C ILE A 108 8.60 12.81 19.04
N GLY A 109 8.21 11.55 18.85
CA GLY A 109 7.09 10.93 19.57
C GLY A 109 5.70 11.51 19.30
N CYS A 110 5.48 12.19 18.18
CA CYS A 110 4.20 12.89 17.89
C CYS A 110 2.99 11.97 17.69
N GLY A 111 3.19 10.66 17.54
CA GLY A 111 2.12 9.66 17.45
C GLY A 111 1.39 9.57 16.10
N ILE A 112 1.75 10.36 15.07
CA ILE A 112 1.10 10.31 13.76
C ILE A 112 1.18 8.90 13.16
N CYS A 113 2.34 8.27 13.22
CA CYS A 113 2.57 6.92 12.71
C CYS A 113 1.66 5.87 13.37
N ALA A 114 1.40 5.99 14.67
CA ALA A 114 0.49 5.11 15.40
C ALA A 114 -0.97 5.33 14.93
N ARG A 115 -1.37 6.57 14.71
CA ARG A 115 -2.74 6.92 14.30
C ARG A 115 -3.07 6.51 12.87
N VAL A 116 -2.09 6.41 11.98
CA VAL A 116 -2.29 5.97 10.58
C VAL A 116 -2.07 4.47 10.38
N CYS A 117 -1.61 3.73 11.39
CA CYS A 117 -1.30 2.32 11.25
C CYS A 117 -2.56 1.46 11.23
N PRO A 118 -2.92 0.80 10.10
CA PRO A 118 -4.14 -0.01 10.03
C PRO A 118 -4.05 -1.30 10.89
N GLY A 119 -2.84 -1.78 11.18
CA GLY A 119 -2.62 -2.96 12.01
C GLY A 119 -2.46 -2.65 13.50
N GLY A 120 -2.50 -1.37 13.92
CA GLY A 120 -2.29 -1.01 15.32
C GLY A 120 -0.90 -1.35 15.88
N CYS A 121 0.10 -1.44 15.00
CA CYS A 121 1.43 -1.98 15.32
C CYS A 121 2.35 -1.00 16.05
N ILE A 122 1.93 0.26 16.27
CA ILE A 122 2.83 1.32 16.71
C ILE A 122 2.32 1.96 17.99
N ARG A 123 3.18 2.06 18.98
CA ARG A 123 2.93 2.78 20.24
C ARG A 123 4.02 3.81 20.48
N ILE A 124 3.70 4.89 21.20
CA ILE A 124 4.69 5.85 21.65
C ILE A 124 5.09 5.49 23.08
N VAL A 125 6.36 5.21 23.27
CA VAL A 125 6.96 4.88 24.56
C VAL A 125 8.17 5.79 24.75
N GLU A 126 8.25 6.47 25.88
CA GLU A 126 9.36 7.39 26.22
C GLU A 126 9.68 8.39 25.09
N GLY A 127 8.63 8.93 24.44
CA GLY A 127 8.78 9.92 23.38
C GLY A 127 9.27 9.38 22.04
N LYS A 128 9.30 8.06 21.83
CA LYS A 128 9.68 7.43 20.55
C LYS A 128 8.63 6.42 20.08
N ALA A 129 8.57 6.22 18.76
CA ALA A 129 7.70 5.19 18.17
C ALA A 129 8.33 3.81 18.32
N HIS A 130 7.59 2.89 18.90
CA HIS A 130 7.93 1.48 19.05
C HIS A 130 7.00 0.61 18.22
N PHE A 131 7.54 -0.41 17.58
CA PHE A 131 6.85 -1.26 16.61
C PHE A 131 6.67 -2.67 17.14
N ASP A 132 5.43 -3.14 17.13
CA ASP A 132 5.08 -4.55 17.21
C ASP A 132 4.70 -5.03 15.80
N TYR A 133 5.55 -5.84 15.20
CA TYR A 133 5.39 -6.23 13.80
C TYR A 133 4.39 -7.37 13.57
N ALA A 134 3.81 -7.95 14.60
CA ALA A 134 2.94 -9.13 14.47
C ALA A 134 1.77 -8.92 13.50
N ASN A 135 1.19 -7.70 13.52
CA ASN A 135 0.08 -7.32 12.63
C ASN A 135 0.49 -6.35 11.51
N CYS A 136 1.79 -6.14 11.31
CA CYS A 136 2.28 -5.19 10.31
C CYS A 136 1.99 -5.71 8.91
N GLN A 137 1.33 -4.88 8.10
CA GLN A 137 0.99 -5.20 6.71
C GLN A 137 2.05 -4.73 5.70
N GLY A 138 3.18 -4.17 6.15
CA GLY A 138 4.22 -3.64 5.26
C GLY A 138 3.77 -2.47 4.36
N CYS A 139 2.67 -1.81 4.71
CA CYS A 139 2.01 -0.81 3.85
C CYS A 139 2.72 0.55 3.78
N LEU A 140 3.76 0.78 4.57
CA LEU A 140 4.56 2.00 4.66
C LEU A 140 3.78 3.29 5.02
N ALA A 141 2.51 3.20 5.43
CA ALA A 141 1.72 4.38 5.80
C ALA A 141 2.40 5.22 6.89
N CYS A 142 3.05 4.57 7.86
CA CYS A 142 3.80 5.23 8.93
C CYS A 142 5.01 6.02 8.40
N ALA A 143 5.73 5.50 7.42
CA ALA A 143 6.87 6.18 6.80
C ALA A 143 6.40 7.38 5.96
N HIS A 144 5.34 7.20 5.15
CA HIS A 144 4.77 8.27 4.34
C HIS A 144 4.15 9.41 5.16
N ALA A 145 3.53 9.10 6.30
CA ALA A 145 2.90 10.09 7.17
C ALA A 145 3.85 10.80 8.13
N CYS A 146 5.09 10.33 8.27
CA CYS A 146 6.03 10.91 9.22
C CYS A 146 6.55 12.29 8.76
N THR A 147 6.14 13.36 9.44
CA THR A 147 6.56 14.74 9.12
C THR A 147 8.05 14.98 9.34
N GLN A 148 8.66 14.23 10.27
CA GLN A 148 10.10 14.29 10.54
C GLN A 148 10.92 13.34 9.65
N LYS A 149 10.26 12.54 8.79
CA LYS A 149 10.90 11.46 8.02
C LYS A 149 11.75 10.54 8.92
N ALA A 150 11.33 10.39 10.17
CA ALA A 150 12.01 9.61 11.20
C ALA A 150 11.67 8.13 11.16
N ILE A 151 10.64 7.73 10.39
CA ILE A 151 10.36 6.32 10.13
C ILE A 151 11.13 5.95 8.86
N GLU A 152 12.15 5.15 9.06
CA GLU A 152 13.10 4.72 8.04
C GLU A 152 12.95 3.23 7.75
N LEU A 153 13.48 2.77 6.61
CA LEU A 153 13.48 1.38 6.23
C LEU A 153 14.83 0.73 6.54
N LYS A 154 14.81 -0.55 6.88
CA LYS A 154 16.02 -1.38 7.07
C LYS A 154 16.69 -1.77 5.75
N ILE A 155 16.08 -1.45 4.62
CA ILE A 155 16.61 -1.63 3.28
C ILE A 155 16.69 -0.26 2.59
N PRO A 156 17.55 -0.09 1.58
CA PRO A 156 17.71 1.19 0.90
C PRO A 156 16.40 1.71 0.31
N GLU A 157 16.18 3.02 0.41
CA GLU A 157 15.13 3.76 -0.29
C GLU A 157 15.73 4.47 -1.51
N VAL A 158 14.98 4.56 -2.61
CA VAL A 158 15.43 5.28 -3.82
C VAL A 158 15.60 6.78 -3.51
N ASN A 159 14.65 7.37 -2.79
CA ASN A 159 14.72 8.75 -2.33
C ASN A 159 14.21 8.88 -0.89
N PRO A 160 15.10 8.81 0.12
CA PRO A 160 14.72 8.93 1.53
C PRO A 160 14.09 10.27 1.90
N SER A 161 14.28 11.30 1.06
CA SER A 161 13.72 12.65 1.27
C SER A 161 12.29 12.78 0.78
N ALA A 162 11.85 11.91 -0.16
CA ALA A 162 10.51 11.95 -0.73
C ALA A 162 9.53 11.07 0.06
N ARG A 163 8.32 11.56 0.23
CA ARG A 163 7.19 10.84 0.81
C ARG A 163 5.95 11.14 -0.01
N TYR A 164 5.00 10.22 -0.04
CA TYR A 164 3.80 10.36 -0.84
C TYR A 164 2.54 10.35 0.02
N ARG A 165 1.62 11.22 -0.31
CA ARG A 165 0.21 11.18 0.06
C ARG A 165 -0.58 11.69 -1.12
N ASN A 166 -1.71 11.06 -1.44
CA ASN A 166 -2.60 11.53 -2.48
C ASN A 166 -3.09 12.95 -2.14
N GLU A 167 -3.09 13.86 -3.11
CA GLU A 167 -3.44 15.27 -2.92
C GLU A 167 -4.90 15.49 -2.51
N HIS A 168 -5.79 14.57 -2.90
CA HIS A 168 -7.21 14.59 -2.54
C HIS A 168 -7.52 13.97 -1.17
N VAL A 169 -6.50 13.50 -0.43
CA VAL A 169 -6.66 12.83 0.86
C VAL A 169 -5.79 13.52 1.90
N THR A 170 -6.43 14.10 2.91
CA THR A 170 -5.70 14.73 4.02
C THR A 170 -5.17 13.68 5.01
N LEU A 171 -4.19 14.06 5.82
CA LEU A 171 -3.73 13.21 6.92
C LEU A 171 -4.88 12.89 7.91
N GLN A 172 -5.76 13.86 8.13
CA GLN A 172 -6.90 13.69 9.03
C GLN A 172 -7.91 12.66 8.48
N ASP A 173 -8.13 12.63 7.16
CA ASP A 173 -8.99 11.63 6.53
C ASP A 173 -8.44 10.21 6.74
N ILE A 174 -7.12 10.03 6.58
CA ILE A 174 -6.47 8.73 6.83
C ILE A 174 -6.64 8.31 8.29
N ILE A 175 -6.41 9.23 9.22
CA ILE A 175 -6.54 8.98 10.66
C ILE A 175 -7.99 8.66 11.03
N TYR A 176 -8.95 9.38 10.44
CA TYR A 176 -10.37 9.15 10.69
C TYR A 176 -10.85 7.80 10.14
N ALA A 177 -10.41 7.45 8.93
CA ALA A 177 -10.73 6.17 8.30
C ALA A 177 -10.10 4.97 9.03
N ASN A 178 -8.99 5.18 9.75
CA ASN A 178 -8.34 4.13 10.53
C ASN A 178 -9.11 3.84 11.81
N ASN A 179 -9.95 2.82 11.80
CA ASN A 179 -10.78 2.38 12.92
C ASN A 179 -10.25 1.13 13.64
N GLN A 180 -9.06 0.65 13.29
CA GLN A 180 -8.48 -0.58 13.85
C GLN A 180 -7.94 -0.40 15.28
N THR A 181 -7.70 0.83 15.68
CA THR A 181 -7.09 1.19 16.98
C THR A 181 -8.05 1.92 17.92
N ARG A 182 -9.35 1.85 17.65
CA ARG A 182 -10.39 2.46 18.49
C ARG A 182 -10.97 1.47 19.48
#